data_85b1802ce396c9198b5e9a00fd345526
#
_entry.id   85b1802ce396c9198b5e9a00fd345526
#
_cell.length_a   1.000
_cell.length_b   1.000
_cell.length_c   1.000
_cell.angle_alpha   90.00
_cell.angle_beta   90.00
_cell.angle_gamma   90.00
#
_symmetry.space_group_name_H-M   'P 1'
#
loop_
_entity.id
_entity.type
_entity.pdbx_description
1 polymer ?
#
loop_
_entity_poly.entity_id
_entity_poly.type
_entity_poly.pdbx_seq_one_letter_code
_entity_poly.pdbx_strand_id
1 'polypeptide(L)'
;MRGGGGNFGIVTAMEFRAYDFSTAYAGLMMWDISEAPRVLDAWRRWAPDAPDEVTTSLRIMRIPPIPEVPEPVRGRSIVVIDGAVLADDDQAARIIEPLRALGPEMDTFGRMPSEVLVHLHMDPEEPGPGHVTSTMLRTLDDAAAAALLEAVGPGVETPLMIVELRQLGGAVGRPHEGGGVLSHLDGEFALVCGGMAPTPEFASVVAAAGAQVVERMSPWTNGRNYLNFAEDPTDVRAGYPEDAWLRLATIRSAVDPDGVLVANHRIPRLYEHGEATG
;
A
#
# COMPACT_ATOMS: atom_id res chain seq x y z
N MET A 1 16.18 -12.44 -10.78
CA MET A 1 15.89 -12.29 -9.34
C MET A 1 14.97 -11.11 -9.03
N ARG A 2 15.04 -9.98 -9.79
CA ARG A 2 14.16 -8.83 -9.55
C ARG A 2 12.69 -9.20 -9.75
N GLY A 3 11.87 -9.01 -8.72
CA GLY A 3 10.46 -9.36 -8.68
C GLY A 3 10.16 -10.82 -8.35
N GLY A 4 11.16 -11.68 -8.16
CA GLY A 4 10.95 -13.12 -7.92
C GLY A 4 10.77 -13.55 -6.46
N GLY A 5 10.79 -12.60 -5.52
CA GLY A 5 10.78 -12.92 -4.07
C GLY A 5 11.97 -13.81 -3.68
N GLY A 6 11.87 -14.59 -2.63
CA GLY A 6 12.90 -15.50 -2.16
C GLY A 6 13.06 -16.81 -2.98
N ASN A 7 12.44 -16.92 -4.16
CA ASN A 7 12.33 -18.18 -4.90
C ASN A 7 13.57 -18.59 -5.72
N PHE A 8 14.52 -17.69 -5.95
CA PHE A 8 15.58 -17.88 -6.96
C PHE A 8 16.99 -17.74 -6.41
N GLY A 9 17.15 -17.50 -5.13
CA GLY A 9 18.43 -17.34 -4.48
C GLY A 9 18.37 -16.38 -3.28
N ILE A 10 19.51 -16.25 -2.62
CA ILE A 10 19.72 -15.35 -1.49
C ILE A 10 20.50 -14.14 -2.01
N VAL A 11 19.98 -12.93 -1.78
CA VAL A 11 20.65 -11.68 -2.13
C VAL A 11 21.69 -11.36 -1.05
N THR A 12 22.96 -11.31 -1.42
CA THR A 12 24.08 -10.99 -0.53
C THR A 12 24.62 -9.58 -0.72
N ALA A 13 24.35 -8.97 -1.87
CA ALA A 13 24.72 -7.58 -2.16
C ALA A 13 23.74 -6.99 -3.18
N MET A 14 23.50 -5.69 -3.07
CA MET A 14 22.64 -4.94 -3.98
C MET A 14 23.36 -3.66 -4.39
N GLU A 15 23.31 -3.36 -5.70
CA GLU A 15 23.76 -2.09 -6.25
C GLU A 15 22.60 -1.43 -7.01
N PHE A 16 22.33 -0.16 -6.70
CA PHE A 16 21.26 0.60 -7.34
C PHE A 16 21.70 2.05 -7.56
N ARG A 17 21.10 2.70 -8.56
CA ARG A 17 21.32 4.11 -8.80
C ARG A 17 20.57 4.93 -7.76
N ALA A 18 21.28 5.81 -7.06
CA ALA A 18 20.65 6.86 -6.27
C ALA A 18 20.20 7.99 -7.22
N TYR A 19 19.07 8.60 -6.87
CA TYR A 19 18.58 9.77 -7.58
C TYR A 19 19.25 11.03 -7.02
N ASP A 20 19.49 12.02 -7.90
CA ASP A 20 20.15 13.27 -7.54
C ASP A 20 19.11 14.28 -7.00
N PHE A 21 18.54 13.99 -5.84
CA PHE A 21 17.74 14.95 -5.09
C PHE A 21 18.02 14.83 -3.59
N SER A 22 18.35 15.93 -2.96
CA SER A 22 18.60 16.01 -1.50
C SER A 22 17.40 16.50 -0.71
N THR A 23 16.37 17.01 -1.39
CA THR A 23 15.14 17.51 -0.77
C THR A 23 13.92 17.13 -1.60
N ALA A 24 12.78 16.99 -0.92
CA ALA A 24 11.47 16.84 -1.55
C ALA A 24 10.49 17.85 -0.93
N TYR A 25 9.46 18.22 -1.66
CA TYR A 25 8.31 18.93 -1.11
C TYR A 25 7.33 17.87 -0.60
N ALA A 26 7.27 17.68 0.73
CA ALA A 26 6.55 16.54 1.30
C ALA A 26 5.90 16.93 2.62
N GLY A 27 4.98 16.10 3.09
CA GLY A 27 4.27 16.35 4.34
C GLY A 27 2.98 15.55 4.42
N LEU A 28 2.14 15.96 5.35
CA LEU A 28 0.80 15.43 5.52
C LEU A 28 -0.22 16.55 5.73
N MET A 29 -1.46 16.26 5.35
CA MET A 29 -2.67 17.01 5.69
C MET A 29 -3.58 16.11 6.51
N MET A 30 -4.20 16.64 7.55
CA MET A 30 -5.05 15.89 8.47
C MET A 30 -6.38 16.59 8.67
N TRP A 31 -7.44 15.80 8.76
CA TRP A 31 -8.81 16.23 9.08
C TRP A 31 -9.42 15.26 10.10
N ASP A 32 -10.46 15.71 10.80
CA ASP A 32 -11.32 14.82 11.56
C ASP A 32 -12.00 13.79 10.63
N ILE A 33 -12.28 12.60 11.14
CA ILE A 33 -12.88 11.50 10.34
C ILE A 33 -14.23 11.89 9.72
N SER A 34 -14.97 12.82 10.30
CA SER A 34 -16.24 13.32 9.73
C SER A 34 -16.08 13.92 8.33
N GLU A 35 -14.87 14.38 8.00
CA GLU A 35 -14.50 14.92 6.70
C GLU A 35 -14.10 13.84 5.68
N ALA A 36 -13.98 12.57 6.09
CA ALA A 36 -13.53 11.50 5.21
C ALA A 36 -14.33 11.38 3.91
N PRO A 37 -15.65 11.55 3.86
CA PRO A 37 -16.40 11.50 2.60
C PRO A 37 -15.94 12.57 1.61
N ARG A 38 -15.74 13.80 2.09
CA ARG A 38 -15.34 14.95 1.25
C ARG A 38 -13.87 14.83 0.83
N VAL A 39 -13.01 14.45 1.75
CA VAL A 39 -11.57 14.34 1.50
C VAL A 39 -11.27 13.16 0.55
N LEU A 40 -11.92 12.01 0.76
CA LEU A 40 -11.79 10.84 -0.12
C LEU A 40 -12.28 11.18 -1.54
N ASP A 41 -13.44 11.83 -1.68
CA ASP A 41 -13.99 12.18 -2.99
C ASP A 41 -13.07 13.12 -3.77
N ALA A 42 -12.50 14.13 -3.11
CA ALA A 42 -11.57 15.05 -3.73
C ALA A 42 -10.26 14.36 -4.13
N TRP A 43 -9.66 13.56 -3.22
CA TRP A 43 -8.39 12.90 -3.47
C TRP A 43 -8.49 11.83 -4.58
N ARG A 44 -9.53 10.98 -4.57
CA ARG A 44 -9.70 9.93 -5.60
C ARG A 44 -9.91 10.48 -7.00
N ARG A 45 -10.46 11.69 -7.13
CA ARG A 45 -10.62 12.37 -8.44
C ARG A 45 -9.33 13.07 -8.88
N TRP A 46 -8.54 13.54 -7.93
CA TRP A 46 -7.29 14.23 -8.17
C TRP A 46 -6.12 13.27 -8.44
N ALA A 47 -6.01 12.17 -7.70
CA ALA A 47 -4.85 11.28 -7.71
C ALA A 47 -4.55 10.64 -9.08
N PRO A 48 -5.54 10.16 -9.89
CA PRO A 48 -5.25 9.56 -11.20
C PRO A 48 -4.66 10.54 -12.21
N ASP A 49 -4.97 11.83 -12.09
CA ASP A 49 -4.51 12.90 -13.00
C ASP A 49 -3.27 13.62 -12.45
N ALA A 50 -2.77 13.24 -11.28
CA ALA A 50 -1.57 13.82 -10.71
C ALA A 50 -0.33 13.49 -11.57
N PRO A 51 0.62 14.44 -11.72
CA PRO A 51 1.83 14.20 -12.51
C PRO A 51 2.74 13.14 -11.88
N ASP A 52 3.65 12.58 -12.69
CA ASP A 52 4.56 11.48 -12.28
C ASP A 52 5.48 11.84 -11.09
N GLU A 53 5.70 13.14 -10.85
CA GLU A 53 6.48 13.64 -9.73
C GLU A 53 5.78 13.47 -8.38
N VAL A 54 4.49 13.07 -8.37
CA VAL A 54 3.66 12.99 -7.16
C VAL A 54 3.51 11.54 -6.70
N THR A 55 3.66 11.35 -5.40
CA THR A 55 3.27 10.13 -4.70
C THR A 55 2.47 10.51 -3.47
N THR A 56 1.25 9.98 -3.33
CA THR A 56 0.40 10.22 -2.15
C THR A 56 -0.26 8.95 -1.65
N SER A 57 -0.67 8.97 -0.38
CA SER A 57 -1.64 8.04 0.16
C SER A 57 -2.76 8.77 0.91
N LEU A 58 -3.95 8.14 0.96
CA LEU A 58 -5.04 8.56 1.82
C LEU A 58 -5.26 7.48 2.87
N ARG A 59 -5.27 7.86 4.14
CA ARG A 59 -5.45 6.95 5.27
C ARG A 59 -6.62 7.37 6.14
N ILE A 60 -7.51 6.43 6.44
CA ILE A 60 -8.50 6.55 7.51
C ILE A 60 -7.89 5.84 8.72
N MET A 61 -7.66 6.57 9.79
CA MET A 61 -6.93 6.09 10.95
C MET A 61 -7.77 6.21 12.23
N ARG A 62 -7.68 5.19 13.08
CA ARG A 62 -8.22 5.18 14.43
C ARG A 62 -7.07 5.05 15.41
N ILE A 63 -6.70 6.18 15.98
CA ILE A 63 -5.52 6.30 16.83
C ILE A 63 -5.87 5.85 18.24
N PRO A 64 -5.13 4.90 18.84
CA PRO A 64 -5.44 4.42 20.18
C PRO A 64 -5.19 5.49 21.26
N PRO A 65 -5.97 5.47 22.37
CA PRO A 65 -5.81 6.44 23.47
C PRO A 65 -4.72 6.02 24.45
N ILE A 66 -3.52 5.69 23.95
CA ILE A 66 -2.38 5.27 24.76
C ILE A 66 -1.36 6.40 24.97
N PRO A 67 -0.60 6.43 26.07
CA PRO A 67 0.30 7.53 26.41
C PRO A 67 1.43 7.78 25.39
N GLU A 68 1.85 6.74 24.67
CA GLU A 68 2.89 6.77 23.66
C GLU A 68 2.50 7.58 22.42
N VAL A 69 1.20 7.74 22.19
CA VAL A 69 0.68 8.54 21.08
C VAL A 69 0.72 10.04 21.44
N PRO A 70 1.18 10.91 20.53
CA PRO A 70 1.16 12.36 20.71
C PRO A 70 -0.24 12.88 21.06
N GLU A 71 -0.32 13.77 22.06
CA GLU A 71 -1.59 14.29 22.59
C GLU A 71 -2.56 14.83 21.54
N PRO A 72 -2.13 15.57 20.48
CA PRO A 72 -3.04 16.16 19.49
C PRO A 72 -3.85 15.14 18.68
N VAL A 73 -3.37 13.88 18.58
CA VAL A 73 -4.02 12.83 17.77
C VAL A 73 -4.48 11.64 18.61
N ARG A 74 -4.15 11.62 19.91
CA ARG A 74 -4.46 10.51 20.82
C ARG A 74 -5.96 10.26 20.95
N GLY A 75 -6.38 9.02 20.68
CA GLY A 75 -7.79 8.59 20.79
C GLY A 75 -8.69 9.18 19.69
N ARG A 76 -8.14 9.83 18.69
CA ARG A 76 -8.89 10.42 17.59
C ARG A 76 -9.06 9.43 16.44
N SER A 77 -10.15 9.61 15.72
CA SER A 77 -10.33 9.05 14.38
C SER A 77 -10.15 10.18 13.36
N ILE A 78 -9.26 9.98 12.39
CA ILE A 78 -8.82 11.02 11.47
C ILE A 78 -8.73 10.48 10.04
N VAL A 79 -8.76 11.38 9.07
CA VAL A 79 -8.34 11.11 7.69
C VAL A 79 -7.07 11.92 7.39
N VAL A 80 -6.11 11.27 6.77
CA VAL A 80 -4.80 11.85 6.47
C VAL A 80 -4.50 11.66 4.98
N ILE A 81 -3.99 12.69 4.33
CA ILE A 81 -3.30 12.58 3.05
C ILE A 81 -1.84 12.91 3.31
N ASP A 82 -0.95 11.97 3.05
CA ASP A 82 0.49 12.21 3.05
C ASP A 82 1.08 11.99 1.67
N GLY A 83 2.29 12.50 1.47
CA GLY A 83 2.95 12.31 0.19
C GLY A 83 4.16 13.20 -0.03
N ALA A 84 4.73 13.03 -1.23
CA ALA A 84 5.87 13.80 -1.69
C ALA A 84 5.70 14.23 -3.14
N VAL A 85 6.27 15.39 -3.45
CA VAL A 85 6.32 15.98 -4.79
C VAL A 85 7.77 16.32 -5.13
N LEU A 86 8.29 15.77 -6.21
CA LEU A 86 9.63 16.02 -6.73
C LEU A 86 9.62 17.16 -7.76
N ALA A 87 9.28 18.37 -7.31
CA ALA A 87 9.23 19.59 -8.10
C ALA A 87 9.78 20.78 -7.29
N ASP A 88 9.93 21.96 -7.90
CA ASP A 88 10.18 23.18 -7.14
C ASP A 88 9.00 23.56 -6.25
N ASP A 89 9.21 24.49 -5.30
CA ASP A 89 8.21 24.82 -4.28
C ASP A 89 6.93 25.39 -4.88
N ASP A 90 7.06 26.26 -5.88
CA ASP A 90 5.91 26.90 -6.51
C ASP A 90 5.08 25.89 -7.30
N GLN A 91 5.74 25.00 -8.02
CA GLN A 91 5.08 23.93 -8.78
C GLN A 91 4.44 22.91 -7.82
N ALA A 92 5.16 22.47 -6.80
CA ALA A 92 4.66 21.53 -5.80
C ALA A 92 3.44 22.09 -5.06
N ALA A 93 3.51 23.37 -4.63
CA ALA A 93 2.39 24.05 -3.97
C ALA A 93 1.15 24.10 -4.87
N ARG A 94 1.31 24.40 -6.18
CA ARG A 94 0.18 24.40 -7.14
C ARG A 94 -0.42 23.02 -7.35
N ILE A 95 0.41 21.97 -7.38
CA ILE A 95 -0.03 20.58 -7.58
C ILE A 95 -0.94 20.15 -6.44
N ILE A 96 -0.57 20.44 -5.18
CA ILE A 96 -1.33 19.99 -4.01
C ILE A 96 -2.42 20.98 -3.57
N GLU A 97 -2.50 22.18 -4.18
CA GLU A 97 -3.47 23.21 -3.83
C GLU A 97 -4.93 22.72 -3.79
N PRO A 98 -5.41 21.87 -4.72
CA PRO A 98 -6.77 21.33 -4.66
C PRO A 98 -7.07 20.55 -3.39
N LEU A 99 -6.08 19.86 -2.81
CA LEU A 99 -6.20 19.13 -1.56
C LEU A 99 -6.10 20.09 -0.36
N ARG A 100 -5.20 21.06 -0.42
CA ARG A 100 -5.04 22.09 0.61
C ARG A 100 -6.29 22.96 0.75
N ALA A 101 -6.96 23.26 -0.36
CA ALA A 101 -8.22 23.99 -0.37
C ALA A 101 -9.37 23.29 0.38
N LEU A 102 -9.22 22.03 0.73
CA LEU A 102 -10.15 21.30 1.61
C LEU A 102 -10.05 21.76 3.08
N GLY A 103 -9.14 22.64 3.44
CA GLY A 103 -9.02 23.21 4.77
C GLY A 103 -8.64 22.17 5.85
N PRO A 104 -7.46 21.55 5.77
CA PRO A 104 -7.00 20.62 6.78
C PRO A 104 -6.83 21.30 8.15
N GLU A 105 -7.06 20.54 9.25
CA GLU A 105 -6.73 21.01 10.60
C GLU A 105 -5.21 21.13 10.79
N MET A 106 -4.45 20.29 10.08
CA MET A 106 -2.99 20.33 10.05
C MET A 106 -2.51 20.17 8.61
N ASP A 107 -1.56 21.01 8.20
CA ASP A 107 -0.84 20.92 6.94
C ASP A 107 0.65 21.12 7.22
N THR A 108 1.44 20.09 6.95
CA THR A 108 2.90 20.11 7.13
C THR A 108 3.68 20.07 5.82
N PHE A 109 2.96 20.11 4.67
CA PHE A 109 3.64 20.09 3.37
C PHE A 109 4.57 21.28 3.18
N GLY A 110 5.83 20.97 2.92
CA GLY A 110 6.90 21.94 2.70
C GLY A 110 8.17 21.27 2.21
N ARG A 111 9.18 22.08 1.90
CA ARG A 111 10.50 21.57 1.51
C ARG A 111 11.18 20.93 2.72
N MET A 112 11.57 19.67 2.58
CA MET A 112 12.28 18.93 3.62
C MET A 112 13.43 18.10 3.03
N PRO A 113 14.45 17.74 3.84
CA PRO A 113 15.49 16.82 3.43
C PRO A 113 14.91 15.45 3.05
N SER A 114 15.43 14.83 1.99
CA SER A 114 14.94 13.54 1.51
C SER A 114 15.07 12.40 2.54
N GLU A 115 16.00 12.51 3.47
CA GLU A 115 16.19 11.57 4.59
C GLU A 115 14.98 11.52 5.53
N VAL A 116 14.19 12.61 5.62
CA VAL A 116 13.00 12.68 6.47
C VAL A 116 11.82 11.91 5.89
N LEU A 117 11.85 11.58 4.59
CA LEU A 117 10.76 10.86 3.91
C LEU A 117 10.49 9.48 4.54
N VAL A 118 11.48 8.85 5.16
CA VAL A 118 11.29 7.55 5.84
C VAL A 118 10.34 7.64 7.05
N HIS A 119 10.15 8.85 7.61
CA HIS A 119 9.25 9.09 8.75
C HIS A 119 7.90 9.70 8.33
N LEU A 120 7.70 9.97 7.04
CA LEU A 120 6.52 10.67 6.53
C LEU A 120 5.23 9.91 6.86
N HIS A 121 5.29 8.59 6.80
CA HIS A 121 4.15 7.70 7.03
C HIS A 121 3.85 7.51 8.53
N MET A 122 4.71 8.01 9.41
CA MET A 122 4.60 7.88 10.87
C MET A 122 4.47 6.41 11.33
N ASP A 123 5.12 5.49 10.62
CA ASP A 123 5.21 4.10 11.04
C ASP A 123 5.98 4.01 12.37
N PRO A 124 5.61 3.08 13.27
CA PRO A 124 6.35 2.84 14.50
C PRO A 124 7.81 2.47 14.20
N GLU A 125 8.76 3.06 14.95
CA GLU A 125 10.18 2.71 14.82
C GLU A 125 10.49 1.30 15.33
N GLU A 126 9.77 0.86 16.35
CA GLU A 126 9.93 -0.47 16.93
C GLU A 126 8.93 -1.47 16.32
N PRO A 127 9.36 -2.71 16.05
CA PRO A 127 8.46 -3.75 15.58
C PRO A 127 7.34 -4.01 16.58
N GLY A 128 6.11 -4.04 16.10
CA GLY A 128 4.94 -4.36 16.91
C GLY A 128 4.12 -5.48 16.27
N PRO A 129 3.35 -6.24 17.07
CA PRO A 129 2.46 -7.25 16.54
C PRO A 129 1.31 -6.56 15.79
N GLY A 130 1.20 -6.82 14.52
CA GLY A 130 0.13 -6.33 13.64
C GLY A 130 -0.36 -7.41 12.70
N HIS A 131 -1.47 -7.15 12.05
CA HIS A 131 -1.95 -7.94 10.93
C HIS A 131 -2.44 -7.01 9.82
N VAL A 132 -2.11 -7.34 8.58
CA VAL A 132 -2.44 -6.56 7.39
C VAL A 132 -3.10 -7.43 6.33
N THR A 133 -4.20 -6.94 5.79
CA THR A 133 -4.88 -7.52 4.61
C THR A 133 -4.89 -6.49 3.50
N SER A 134 -4.63 -6.89 2.25
CA SER A 134 -4.52 -5.95 1.13
C SER A 134 -5.18 -6.47 -0.15
N THR A 135 -5.46 -5.54 -1.07
CA THR A 135 -5.86 -5.85 -2.45
C THR A 135 -5.51 -4.69 -3.39
N MET A 136 -5.54 -4.97 -4.69
CA MET A 136 -5.30 -3.96 -5.72
C MET A 136 -6.64 -3.53 -6.33
N LEU A 137 -6.88 -2.23 -6.41
CA LEU A 137 -8.08 -1.65 -7.01
C LEU A 137 -7.78 -1.17 -8.43
N ARG A 138 -8.64 -1.56 -9.37
CA ARG A 138 -8.60 -1.07 -10.75
C ARG A 138 -9.05 0.37 -10.83
N THR A 139 -10.03 0.76 -10.01
CA THR A 139 -10.61 2.11 -9.97
C THR A 139 -11.26 2.36 -8.62
N LEU A 140 -11.49 3.65 -8.31
CA LEU A 140 -12.19 4.10 -7.11
C LEU A 140 -13.30 5.10 -7.51
N ASP A 141 -14.33 4.59 -8.20
CA ASP A 141 -15.50 5.37 -8.62
C ASP A 141 -16.40 5.78 -7.44
N ASP A 142 -17.52 6.48 -7.72
CA ASP A 142 -18.45 6.95 -6.69
C ASP A 142 -19.02 5.79 -5.86
N ALA A 143 -19.31 4.66 -6.49
CA ALA A 143 -19.86 3.51 -5.82
C ALA A 143 -18.80 2.80 -4.95
N ALA A 144 -17.55 2.71 -5.44
CA ALA A 144 -16.43 2.19 -4.67
C ALA A 144 -16.14 3.03 -3.42
N ALA A 145 -16.10 4.36 -3.58
CA ALA A 145 -15.90 5.27 -2.46
C ALA A 145 -17.02 5.17 -1.42
N ALA A 146 -18.28 5.08 -1.85
CA ALA A 146 -19.41 4.88 -0.95
C ALA A 146 -19.29 3.53 -0.20
N ALA A 147 -19.00 2.43 -0.90
CA ALA A 147 -18.83 1.12 -0.30
C ALA A 147 -17.68 1.07 0.73
N LEU A 148 -16.56 1.76 0.45
CA LEU A 148 -15.45 1.87 1.39
C LEU A 148 -15.85 2.67 2.64
N LEU A 149 -16.53 3.81 2.47
CA LEU A 149 -16.99 4.64 3.59
C LEU A 149 -18.05 3.94 4.45
N GLU A 150 -18.92 3.14 3.85
CA GLU A 150 -19.86 2.28 4.61
C GLU A 150 -19.14 1.23 5.46
N ALA A 151 -17.97 0.76 5.02
CA ALA A 151 -17.19 -0.23 5.74
C ALA A 151 -16.33 0.36 6.85
N VAL A 152 -15.74 1.57 6.62
CA VAL A 152 -14.70 2.11 7.50
C VAL A 152 -14.81 3.62 7.74
N GLY A 153 -15.86 4.27 7.30
CA GLY A 153 -16.05 5.72 7.41
C GLY A 153 -16.46 6.21 8.78
N PRO A 154 -16.97 7.46 8.86
CA PRO A 154 -17.46 8.06 10.10
C PRO A 154 -18.55 7.22 10.76
N GLY A 155 -18.44 7.03 12.08
CA GLY A 155 -19.44 6.30 12.88
C GLY A 155 -19.35 4.77 12.77
N VAL A 156 -18.47 4.21 11.95
CA VAL A 156 -18.26 2.76 11.85
C VAL A 156 -17.29 2.31 12.95
N GLU A 157 -17.73 1.34 13.76
CA GLU A 157 -16.86 0.65 14.71
C GLU A 157 -16.14 -0.52 14.02
N THR A 158 -14.81 -0.56 14.15
CA THR A 158 -13.97 -1.58 13.52
C THR A 158 -12.67 -1.76 14.32
N PRO A 159 -12.10 -2.96 14.37
CA PRO A 159 -10.78 -3.20 14.95
C PRO A 159 -9.64 -2.70 14.07
N LEU A 160 -9.92 -2.27 12.83
CA LEU A 160 -8.90 -1.73 11.93
C LEU A 160 -8.45 -0.35 12.41
N MET A 161 -7.16 -0.23 12.67
CA MET A 161 -6.53 1.03 13.05
C MET A 161 -6.20 1.90 11.84
N ILE A 162 -5.90 1.26 10.71
CA ILE A 162 -5.56 1.93 9.46
C ILE A 162 -6.29 1.27 8.29
N VAL A 163 -6.87 2.11 7.44
CA VAL A 163 -7.31 1.74 6.10
C VAL A 163 -6.70 2.73 5.14
N GLU A 164 -5.78 2.25 4.33
CA GLU A 164 -4.98 3.06 3.43
C GLU A 164 -5.35 2.79 1.98
N LEU A 165 -5.43 3.86 1.20
CA LEU A 165 -5.43 3.85 -0.26
C LEU A 165 -4.12 4.48 -0.72
N ARG A 166 -3.23 3.68 -1.28
CA ARG A 166 -1.96 4.16 -1.84
C ARG A 166 -2.13 4.44 -3.33
N GLN A 167 -1.81 5.66 -3.75
CA GLN A 167 -1.82 6.03 -5.16
C GLN A 167 -0.79 5.20 -5.94
N LEU A 168 -1.25 4.56 -6.98
CA LEU A 168 -0.43 3.89 -7.98
C LEU A 168 -0.60 4.64 -9.33
N GLY A 169 -0.50 3.96 -10.45
CA GLY A 169 -0.58 4.63 -11.74
C GLY A 169 0.68 5.43 -12.05
N GLY A 170 0.59 6.47 -12.87
CA GLY A 170 1.75 7.26 -13.27
C GLY A 170 2.91 6.38 -13.76
N ALA A 171 4.13 6.63 -13.29
CA ALA A 171 5.31 5.84 -13.63
C ALA A 171 5.26 4.41 -13.09
N VAL A 172 4.65 4.20 -11.92
CA VAL A 172 4.52 2.86 -11.31
C VAL A 172 3.56 1.96 -12.11
N GLY A 173 2.55 2.54 -12.76
CA GLY A 173 1.57 1.83 -13.60
C GLY A 173 2.06 1.53 -15.02
N ARG A 174 3.27 1.94 -15.41
CA ARG A 174 3.79 1.74 -16.78
C ARG A 174 4.99 0.79 -16.81
N PRO A 175 5.06 -0.11 -17.79
CA PRO A 175 6.23 -0.97 -17.99
C PRO A 175 7.51 -0.14 -18.10
N HIS A 176 8.57 -0.57 -17.39
CA HIS A 176 9.87 0.09 -17.38
C HIS A 176 10.91 -0.76 -18.11
N GLU A 177 11.71 -0.15 -18.99
CA GLU A 177 12.83 -0.81 -19.66
C GLU A 177 13.85 -1.30 -18.61
N GLY A 178 14.26 -2.56 -18.73
CA GLY A 178 15.14 -3.20 -17.76
C GLY A 178 14.44 -3.52 -16.43
N GLY A 179 13.12 -3.41 -16.35
CA GLY A 179 12.31 -3.91 -15.22
C GLY A 179 12.52 -5.39 -14.96
N GLY A 180 12.13 -5.86 -13.77
CA GLY A 180 12.11 -7.29 -13.42
C GLY A 180 10.92 -8.01 -14.05
N VAL A 181 10.60 -9.18 -13.54
CA VAL A 181 9.41 -9.94 -13.96
C VAL A 181 8.11 -9.19 -13.66
N LEU A 182 8.12 -8.36 -12.65
CA LEU A 182 7.08 -7.38 -12.34
C LEU A 182 7.63 -6.00 -12.69
N SER A 183 7.35 -5.51 -13.89
CA SER A 183 7.90 -4.26 -14.42
C SER A 183 7.03 -3.02 -14.10
N HIS A 184 5.79 -3.23 -13.66
CA HIS A 184 4.82 -2.22 -13.25
C HIS A 184 3.77 -2.85 -12.34
N LEU A 185 3.00 -2.03 -11.66
CA LEU A 185 1.82 -2.45 -10.88
C LEU A 185 0.56 -2.07 -11.66
N ASP A 186 -0.26 -3.08 -11.96
CA ASP A 186 -1.51 -2.91 -12.67
C ASP A 186 -2.63 -2.56 -11.67
N GLY A 187 -3.09 -1.33 -11.67
CA GLY A 187 -4.12 -0.79 -10.79
C GLY A 187 -3.92 0.69 -10.50
N GLU A 188 -4.99 1.37 -10.12
CA GLU A 188 -4.94 2.79 -9.73
C GLU A 188 -4.57 2.98 -8.26
N PHE A 189 -4.96 2.03 -7.40
CA PHE A 189 -4.70 2.10 -5.96
C PHE A 189 -4.37 0.73 -5.37
N ALA A 190 -3.53 0.73 -4.33
CA ALA A 190 -3.43 -0.38 -3.39
C ALA A 190 -4.27 -0.05 -2.15
N LEU A 191 -5.18 -0.94 -1.78
CA LEU A 191 -5.95 -0.87 -0.53
C LEU A 191 -5.28 -1.75 0.50
N VAL A 192 -4.99 -1.18 1.66
CA VAL A 192 -4.36 -1.86 2.80
C VAL A 192 -5.21 -1.64 4.04
N CYS A 193 -5.55 -2.70 4.75
CA CYS A 193 -6.31 -2.68 5.99
C CYS A 193 -5.48 -3.32 7.09
N GLY A 194 -5.20 -2.60 8.17
CA GLY A 194 -4.34 -3.09 9.23
C GLY A 194 -4.80 -2.71 10.62
N GLY A 195 -4.31 -3.47 11.61
CA GLY A 195 -4.55 -3.20 13.01
C GLY A 195 -3.55 -3.89 13.92
N MET A 196 -3.50 -3.47 15.18
CA MET A 196 -2.69 -4.15 16.20
C MET A 196 -3.23 -5.55 16.45
N ALA A 197 -2.30 -6.50 16.60
CA ALA A 197 -2.61 -7.93 16.81
C ALA A 197 -1.77 -8.51 17.96
N PRO A 198 -1.94 -8.00 19.20
CA PRO A 198 -1.10 -8.39 20.33
C PRO A 198 -1.27 -9.86 20.74
N THR A 199 -2.35 -10.51 20.34
CA THR A 199 -2.57 -11.95 20.53
C THR A 199 -3.11 -12.61 19.25
N PRO A 200 -3.01 -13.94 19.10
CA PRO A 200 -3.56 -14.65 17.94
C PRO A 200 -5.07 -14.43 17.76
N GLU A 201 -5.82 -14.26 18.84
CA GLU A 201 -7.25 -13.98 18.80
C GLU A 201 -7.53 -12.60 18.20
N PHE A 202 -6.75 -11.59 18.62
CA PHE A 202 -6.82 -10.25 18.01
C PHE A 202 -6.40 -10.25 16.55
N ALA A 203 -5.34 -11.00 16.18
CA ALA A 203 -4.94 -11.18 14.79
C ALA A 203 -6.10 -11.71 13.95
N SER A 204 -6.82 -12.73 14.44
CA SER A 204 -7.97 -13.30 13.75
C SER A 204 -9.11 -12.28 13.58
N VAL A 205 -9.35 -11.42 14.58
CA VAL A 205 -10.38 -10.36 14.51
C VAL A 205 -10.01 -9.30 13.50
N VAL A 206 -8.74 -8.83 13.49
CA VAL A 206 -8.24 -7.85 12.52
C VAL A 206 -8.26 -8.42 11.12
N ALA A 207 -7.79 -9.66 10.93
CA ALA A 207 -7.81 -10.37 9.66
C ALA A 207 -9.24 -10.48 9.10
N ALA A 208 -10.21 -10.88 9.93
CA ALA A 208 -11.61 -10.99 9.51
C ALA A 208 -12.19 -9.63 9.11
N ALA A 209 -11.88 -8.56 9.84
CA ALA A 209 -12.33 -7.22 9.50
C ALA A 209 -11.70 -6.71 8.19
N GLY A 210 -10.40 -6.94 7.98
CA GLY A 210 -9.72 -6.63 6.74
C GLY A 210 -10.31 -7.40 5.55
N ALA A 211 -10.54 -8.70 5.72
CA ALA A 211 -11.15 -9.54 4.70
C ALA A 211 -12.57 -9.07 4.31
N GLN A 212 -13.37 -8.59 5.28
CA GLN A 212 -14.69 -8.01 5.00
C GLN A 212 -14.62 -6.74 4.15
N VAL A 213 -13.63 -5.87 4.41
CA VAL A 213 -13.39 -4.67 3.59
C VAL A 213 -12.97 -5.09 2.17
N VAL A 214 -12.01 -6.01 2.04
CA VAL A 214 -11.54 -6.51 0.73
C VAL A 214 -12.69 -7.17 -0.05
N GLU A 215 -13.52 -7.99 0.60
CA GLU A 215 -14.69 -8.61 -0.03
C GLU A 215 -15.69 -7.55 -0.51
N ARG A 216 -15.99 -6.55 0.31
CA ARG A 216 -16.86 -5.44 -0.09
C ARG A 216 -16.33 -4.68 -1.30
N MET A 217 -15.01 -4.54 -1.39
CA MET A 217 -14.33 -3.86 -2.50
C MET A 217 -14.09 -4.75 -3.72
N SER A 218 -14.45 -6.05 -3.66
CA SER A 218 -14.21 -7.02 -4.73
C SER A 218 -14.72 -6.62 -6.13
N PRO A 219 -15.85 -5.88 -6.30
CA PRO A 219 -16.30 -5.44 -7.64
C PRO A 219 -15.31 -4.50 -8.36
N TRP A 220 -14.44 -3.82 -7.60
CA TRP A 220 -13.50 -2.83 -8.14
C TRP A 220 -12.04 -3.32 -8.14
N THR A 221 -11.78 -4.55 -7.69
CA THR A 221 -10.44 -5.13 -7.75
C THR A 221 -10.07 -5.53 -9.18
N ASN A 222 -8.79 -5.61 -9.46
CA ASN A 222 -8.26 -6.11 -10.73
C ASN A 222 -7.85 -7.59 -10.68
N GLY A 223 -8.10 -8.27 -9.56
CA GLY A 223 -7.70 -9.66 -9.33
C GLY A 223 -6.19 -9.85 -9.13
N ARG A 224 -5.44 -8.76 -8.96
CA ARG A 224 -4.00 -8.80 -8.70
C ARG A 224 -3.70 -8.64 -7.22
N ASN A 225 -2.59 -9.25 -6.79
CA ASN A 225 -2.03 -9.09 -5.45
C ASN A 225 -0.68 -8.39 -5.53
N TYR A 226 -0.47 -7.40 -4.68
CA TYR A 226 0.86 -6.85 -4.45
C TYR A 226 1.50 -7.64 -3.30
N LEU A 227 2.36 -8.60 -3.64
CA LEU A 227 2.89 -9.58 -2.69
C LEU A 227 3.70 -8.98 -1.54
N ASN A 228 4.20 -7.74 -1.68
CA ASN A 228 4.86 -7.04 -0.58
C ASN A 228 3.89 -6.65 0.56
N PHE A 229 2.59 -6.63 0.29
CA PHE A 229 1.54 -6.34 1.28
C PHE A 229 0.66 -7.56 1.60
N ALA A 230 1.07 -8.76 1.18
CA ALA A 230 0.37 -9.99 1.46
C ALA A 230 1.06 -10.73 2.63
N GLU A 231 0.47 -10.67 3.82
CA GLU A 231 0.95 -11.39 5.01
C GLU A 231 0.35 -12.79 5.09
N ASP A 232 -0.91 -12.95 4.70
CA ASP A 232 -1.61 -14.22 4.68
C ASP A 232 -1.22 -15.08 3.47
N PRO A 233 -1.42 -16.41 3.55
CA PRO A 233 -1.38 -17.28 2.39
C PRO A 233 -2.30 -16.74 1.29
N THR A 234 -1.73 -16.45 0.11
CA THR A 234 -2.43 -15.85 -1.00
C THR A 234 -2.15 -16.61 -2.29
N ASP A 235 -2.99 -16.42 -3.31
CA ASP A 235 -2.68 -16.86 -4.64
C ASP A 235 -1.48 -16.08 -5.20
N VAL A 236 -0.30 -16.68 -5.11
CA VAL A 236 0.96 -16.10 -5.57
C VAL A 236 0.95 -15.80 -7.06
N ARG A 237 0.19 -16.60 -7.85
CA ARG A 237 0.03 -16.39 -9.29
C ARG A 237 -0.61 -15.04 -9.60
N ALA A 238 -1.56 -14.60 -8.77
CA ALA A 238 -2.19 -13.29 -8.91
C ALA A 238 -1.22 -12.11 -8.73
N GLY A 239 -0.05 -12.33 -8.15
CA GLY A 239 1.03 -11.34 -8.04
C GLY A 239 1.85 -11.12 -9.31
N TYR A 240 1.64 -11.94 -10.35
CA TYR A 240 2.46 -11.91 -11.57
C TYR A 240 1.61 -11.86 -12.84
N PRO A 241 2.12 -11.26 -13.95
CA PRO A 241 1.54 -11.43 -15.27
C PRO A 241 1.50 -12.90 -15.67
N GLU A 242 0.46 -13.30 -16.40
CA GLU A 242 0.24 -14.70 -16.77
C GLU A 242 1.40 -15.29 -17.59
N ASP A 243 1.94 -14.53 -18.53
CA ASP A 243 3.08 -14.93 -19.34
C ASP A 243 4.38 -15.07 -18.53
N ALA A 244 4.52 -14.30 -17.46
CA ALA A 244 5.66 -14.38 -16.56
C ALA A 244 5.61 -15.61 -15.64
N TRP A 245 4.40 -16.06 -15.26
CA TRP A 245 4.23 -17.14 -14.30
C TRP A 245 4.89 -18.45 -14.73
N LEU A 246 4.61 -18.92 -15.95
CA LEU A 246 5.21 -20.14 -16.49
C LEU A 246 6.73 -20.03 -16.61
N ARG A 247 7.22 -18.86 -17.04
CA ARG A 247 8.67 -18.58 -17.10
C ARG A 247 9.33 -18.63 -15.73
N LEU A 248 8.68 -18.07 -14.70
CA LEU A 248 9.17 -18.14 -13.31
C LEU A 248 9.25 -19.58 -12.81
N ALA A 249 8.21 -20.39 -13.01
CA ALA A 249 8.20 -21.80 -12.64
C ALA A 249 9.30 -22.59 -13.38
N THR A 250 9.53 -22.30 -14.67
CA THR A 250 10.61 -22.90 -15.46
C THR A 250 11.98 -22.56 -14.89
N ILE A 251 12.23 -21.26 -14.61
CA ILE A 251 13.50 -20.82 -14.03
C ILE A 251 13.72 -21.47 -12.66
N ARG A 252 12.67 -21.50 -11.82
CA ARG A 252 12.76 -22.13 -10.50
C ARG A 252 13.14 -23.60 -10.59
N SER A 253 12.52 -24.35 -11.51
CA SER A 253 12.86 -25.76 -11.74
C SER A 253 14.32 -25.97 -12.12
N ALA A 254 14.92 -25.00 -12.82
CA ALA A 254 16.31 -25.09 -13.25
C ALA A 254 17.30 -24.68 -12.14
N VAL A 255 16.99 -23.63 -11.34
CA VAL A 255 17.93 -23.10 -10.33
C VAL A 255 17.79 -23.72 -8.96
N ASP A 256 16.64 -24.33 -8.67
CA ASP A 256 16.33 -24.97 -7.38
C ASP A 256 15.58 -26.29 -7.63
N PRO A 257 16.21 -27.28 -8.32
CA PRO A 257 15.56 -28.54 -8.67
C PRO A 257 15.16 -29.35 -7.43
N ASP A 258 15.90 -29.22 -6.33
CA ASP A 258 15.68 -29.96 -5.09
C ASP A 258 14.74 -29.22 -4.11
N GLY A 259 14.35 -27.97 -4.40
CA GLY A 259 13.44 -27.19 -3.57
C GLY A 259 14.04 -26.72 -2.25
N VAL A 260 15.32 -26.38 -2.24
CA VAL A 260 16.07 -25.95 -1.05
C VAL A 260 15.71 -24.53 -0.63
N LEU A 261 15.35 -23.69 -1.61
CA LEU A 261 14.98 -22.29 -1.35
C LEU A 261 13.56 -22.19 -0.78
N VAL A 262 13.45 -21.63 0.42
CA VAL A 262 12.17 -21.35 1.08
C VAL A 262 11.81 -19.87 0.87
N ALA A 263 10.62 -19.63 0.33
CA ALA A 263 10.10 -18.28 0.09
C ALA A 263 8.74 -18.12 0.76
N ASN A 264 8.42 -16.92 1.24
CA ASN A 264 7.10 -16.61 1.81
C ASN A 264 5.98 -16.82 0.77
N HIS A 265 6.21 -16.40 -0.47
CA HIS A 265 5.30 -16.57 -1.58
C HIS A 265 5.94 -17.55 -2.57
N ARG A 266 5.57 -18.83 -2.43
CA ARG A 266 6.20 -19.89 -3.19
C ARG A 266 5.73 -19.91 -4.63
N ILE A 267 6.67 -19.84 -5.58
CA ILE A 267 6.46 -20.16 -6.99
C ILE A 267 6.73 -21.66 -7.17
N PRO A 268 5.77 -22.48 -7.66
CA PRO A 268 5.96 -23.91 -7.81
C PRO A 268 7.01 -24.24 -8.88
N ARG A 269 7.62 -25.42 -8.79
CA ARG A 269 8.40 -26.00 -9.88
C ARG A 269 7.46 -26.67 -10.89
N LEU A 270 7.86 -26.79 -12.14
CA LEU A 270 7.01 -27.33 -13.22
C LEU A 270 6.50 -28.77 -12.96
N TYR A 271 7.24 -29.56 -12.17
CA TYR A 271 6.96 -30.99 -11.93
C TYR A 271 6.32 -31.27 -10.56
N GLU A 272 5.94 -30.27 -9.80
CA GLU A 272 5.29 -30.41 -8.49
C GLU A 272 3.78 -30.70 -8.56
N HIS A 273 3.19 -30.81 -9.74
CA HIS A 273 1.75 -31.10 -9.91
C HIS A 273 1.33 -32.52 -9.51
N GLY A 274 2.15 -33.26 -8.74
CA GLY A 274 1.86 -34.61 -8.24
C GLY A 274 1.61 -34.73 -6.74
N GLU A 275 1.92 -33.69 -5.94
CA GLU A 275 1.73 -33.72 -4.48
C GLU A 275 0.77 -32.60 -4.04
N ALA A 276 -0.50 -32.72 -4.42
CA ALA A 276 -1.57 -31.98 -3.78
C ALA A 276 -2.18 -32.87 -2.68
N THR A 277 -2.25 -32.32 -1.49
CA THR A 277 -3.05 -32.75 -0.34
C THR A 277 -2.53 -33.95 0.48
N GLY A 278 -1.92 -33.64 1.60
CA GLY A 278 -1.93 -34.38 2.83
C GLY A 278 -2.15 -33.43 3.98
#